data_2968a57f170d8f09edcc41ad4b4d264b
#
_entry.id   2968a57f170d8f09edcc41ad4b4d264b
#
_cell.length_a   1.000
_cell.length_b   1.000
_cell.length_c   1.000
_cell.angle_alpha   90.00
_cell.angle_beta   90.00
_cell.angle_gamma   90.00
#
_symmetry.space_group_name_H-M   'P 1'
#
loop_
_entity.id
_entity.type
_entity.pdbx_description
1 polymer ?
#
loop_
_entity_poly.entity_id
_entity_poly.type
_entity_poly.pdbx_seq_one_letter_code
_entity_poly.pdbx_strand_id
1 'polypeptide(L)'
;MKKTSQLKQLLYQPELSFLMEAHNGLSARLVEQTGFSGIWASGLAISASLGVRDNNEASWTQVVDILEFMSDATSIPILLDGDTGYGNFNNVRRLIKKLEQRDIAGVCIEDKLFPKTNSFIQGEQQDLASSDEFCGKIKAAKDTQVDPDFCVVARVEAFIVGLGLDAALARASAYADAGADAVLIHSKQSTATQIIAFMQAWDKAVPVIIVPTKYYATPTEVFRQLRVSTVIWANHTIRSAMQAMQSTLTTIYKTQSIKEIDPQITPVSAVFKIQGADELADAEKRYLPGYNTAISGIILAAGASRIRDIDTPKCMLSVGGKSL
;
A
#
# COMPACT_ATOMS: atom_id res chain seq x y z
N MET A 1 10.58 16.32 5.66
CA MET A 1 11.21 15.16 6.33
C MET A 1 11.16 13.99 5.36
N LYS A 2 12.24 13.18 5.25
CA LYS A 2 12.26 11.99 4.39
C LYS A 2 11.21 10.98 4.85
N LYS A 3 10.65 10.17 3.93
CA LYS A 3 9.70 9.11 4.28
C LYS A 3 10.30 8.07 5.23
N THR A 4 11.58 7.76 5.09
CA THR A 4 12.33 6.88 6.00
C THR A 4 12.32 7.42 7.43
N SER A 5 12.66 8.70 7.63
CA SER A 5 12.64 9.34 8.95
C SER A 5 11.23 9.44 9.52
N GLN A 6 10.20 9.62 8.66
CA GLN A 6 8.80 9.60 9.10
C GLN A 6 8.39 8.21 9.63
N LEU A 7 8.74 7.13 8.90
CA LEU A 7 8.44 5.78 9.36
C LEU A 7 9.14 5.48 10.69
N LYS A 8 10.42 5.81 10.78
CA LYS A 8 11.19 5.61 12.00
C LYS A 8 10.58 6.35 13.18
N GLN A 9 10.14 7.58 12.98
CA GLN A 9 9.41 8.33 14.01
C GLN A 9 8.12 7.63 14.43
N LEU A 10 7.29 7.14 13.48
CA LEU A 10 6.05 6.41 13.77
C LEU A 10 6.30 5.13 14.58
N LEU A 11 7.42 4.45 14.33
CA LEU A 11 7.79 3.23 15.05
C LEU A 11 8.26 3.51 16.49
N TYR A 12 8.96 4.63 16.72
CA TYR A 12 9.62 4.91 17.99
C TYR A 12 8.92 5.96 18.87
N GLN A 13 7.89 6.63 18.36
CA GLN A 13 7.11 7.56 19.20
C GLN A 13 6.32 6.81 20.29
N PRO A 14 6.03 7.46 21.42
CA PRO A 14 5.29 6.84 22.53
C PRO A 14 3.81 6.58 22.22
N GLU A 15 3.23 7.31 21.26
CA GLU A 15 1.84 7.16 20.83
C GLU A 15 1.69 5.96 19.89
N LEU A 16 0.56 5.26 20.01
CA LEU A 16 0.21 4.15 19.13
C LEU A 16 0.01 4.66 17.69
N SER A 17 0.82 4.16 16.78
CA SER A 17 0.75 4.47 15.35
C SER A 17 -0.16 3.50 14.59
N PHE A 18 -0.66 3.96 13.41
CA PHE A 18 -1.50 3.14 12.54
C PHE A 18 -0.99 3.21 11.11
N LEU A 19 -0.73 2.03 10.51
CA LEU A 19 -0.48 1.89 9.09
C LEU A 19 -1.70 1.25 8.42
N MET A 20 -2.17 1.87 7.34
CA MET A 20 -3.31 1.36 6.59
C MET A 20 -2.86 0.68 5.31
N GLU A 21 -3.51 -0.44 4.99
CA GLU A 21 -3.25 -1.19 3.76
C GLU A 21 -3.53 -0.36 2.51
N ALA A 22 -2.57 -0.43 1.57
CA ALA A 22 -2.75 -0.04 0.19
C ALA A 22 -2.03 -1.03 -0.74
N HIS A 23 -2.44 -1.06 -2.02
CA HIS A 23 -1.98 -2.05 -2.99
C HIS A 23 -1.75 -1.47 -4.41
N ASN A 24 -1.96 -0.18 -4.60
CA ASN A 24 -1.69 0.58 -5.82
C ASN A 24 -1.69 2.09 -5.53
N GLY A 25 -1.34 2.92 -6.52
CA GLY A 25 -1.30 4.36 -6.35
C GLY A 25 -2.63 5.00 -5.96
N LEU A 26 -3.76 4.49 -6.45
CA LEU A 26 -5.09 4.99 -6.08
C LEU A 26 -5.39 4.74 -4.60
N SER A 27 -5.24 3.49 -4.15
CA SER A 27 -5.49 3.14 -2.74
C SER A 27 -4.53 3.87 -1.80
N ALA A 28 -3.26 4.07 -2.21
CA ALA A 28 -2.28 4.84 -1.45
C ALA A 28 -2.70 6.31 -1.26
N ARG A 29 -3.16 6.98 -2.32
CA ARG A 29 -3.72 8.35 -2.21
C ARG A 29 -4.93 8.42 -1.30
N LEU A 30 -5.85 7.47 -1.40
CA LEU A 30 -7.04 7.43 -0.54
C LEU A 30 -6.67 7.27 0.94
N VAL A 31 -5.68 6.45 1.25
CA VAL A 31 -5.15 6.28 2.61
C VAL A 31 -4.60 7.61 3.15
N GLU A 32 -3.74 8.29 2.37
CA GLU A 32 -3.19 9.59 2.77
C GLU A 32 -4.27 10.67 2.92
N GLN A 33 -5.20 10.79 1.96
CA GLN A 33 -6.30 11.77 2.01
C GLN A 33 -7.24 11.56 3.20
N THR A 34 -7.34 10.31 3.68
CA THR A 34 -8.14 9.98 4.87
C THR A 34 -7.45 10.43 6.17
N GLY A 35 -6.12 10.73 6.13
CA GLY A 35 -5.34 11.22 7.26
C GLY A 35 -4.49 10.17 7.96
N PHE A 36 -4.30 8.98 7.37
CA PHE A 36 -3.32 8.02 7.89
C PHE A 36 -1.90 8.56 7.72
N SER A 37 -1.07 8.31 8.73
CA SER A 37 0.33 8.79 8.76
C SER A 37 1.31 7.85 8.07
N GLY A 38 0.88 6.67 7.62
CA GLY A 38 1.72 5.71 6.93
C GLY A 38 0.93 4.58 6.28
N ILE A 39 1.57 3.92 5.33
CA ILE A 39 0.99 2.88 4.49
C ILE A 39 1.66 1.54 4.78
N TRP A 40 0.84 0.50 4.87
CA TRP A 40 1.25 -0.90 4.72
C TRP A 40 1.00 -1.33 3.27
N ALA A 41 2.06 -1.50 2.48
CA ALA A 41 1.97 -2.08 1.15
C ALA A 41 1.83 -3.60 1.28
N SER A 42 0.59 -4.07 1.26
CA SER A 42 0.24 -5.46 1.60
C SER A 42 0.55 -6.43 0.47
N GLY A 43 1.38 -7.44 0.71
CA GLY A 43 1.68 -8.51 -0.26
C GLY A 43 0.41 -9.25 -0.70
N LEU A 44 -0.49 -9.59 0.24
CA LEU A 44 -1.79 -10.19 -0.08
C LEU A 44 -2.62 -9.30 -1.01
N ALA A 45 -2.75 -8.02 -0.70
CA ALA A 45 -3.61 -7.12 -1.47
C ALA A 45 -3.02 -6.80 -2.86
N ILE A 46 -1.69 -6.65 -2.96
CA ILE A 46 -0.98 -6.49 -4.23
C ILE A 46 -1.18 -7.74 -5.10
N SER A 47 -0.95 -8.94 -4.54
CA SER A 47 -1.15 -10.21 -5.28
C SER A 47 -2.59 -10.36 -5.76
N ALA A 48 -3.58 -10.07 -4.89
CA ALA A 48 -5.00 -10.11 -5.24
C ALA A 48 -5.35 -9.12 -6.36
N SER A 49 -4.79 -7.91 -6.35
CA SER A 49 -5.02 -6.90 -7.40
C SER A 49 -4.44 -7.30 -8.75
N LEU A 50 -3.39 -8.11 -8.76
CA LEU A 50 -2.77 -8.69 -9.95
C LEU A 50 -3.47 -9.98 -10.40
N GLY A 51 -4.42 -10.51 -9.63
CA GLY A 51 -5.11 -11.76 -9.93
C GLY A 51 -4.27 -13.03 -9.74
N VAL A 52 -3.22 -12.95 -8.90
CA VAL A 52 -2.32 -14.06 -8.56
C VAL A 52 -2.41 -14.43 -7.08
N ARG A 53 -1.87 -15.58 -6.71
CA ARG A 53 -1.87 -16.03 -5.31
C ARG A 53 -0.80 -15.32 -4.49
N ASP A 54 -1.08 -15.11 -3.20
CA ASP A 54 -0.15 -14.62 -2.18
C ASP A 54 0.83 -15.73 -1.75
N ASN A 55 1.66 -16.13 -2.70
CA ASN A 55 2.60 -17.25 -2.62
C ASN A 55 3.87 -16.99 -3.45
N ASN A 56 4.31 -15.75 -3.50
CA ASN A 56 5.41 -15.29 -4.36
C ASN A 56 5.19 -15.55 -5.86
N GLU A 57 3.93 -15.67 -6.32
CA GLU A 57 3.61 -15.73 -7.76
C GLU A 57 3.89 -14.39 -8.44
N ALA A 58 3.56 -13.28 -7.78
CA ALA A 58 4.09 -11.98 -8.20
C ALA A 58 5.59 -11.95 -7.94
N SER A 59 6.38 -11.63 -8.97
CA SER A 59 7.82 -11.43 -8.79
C SER A 59 8.09 -10.19 -7.93
N TRP A 60 9.22 -10.19 -7.21
CA TRP A 60 9.61 -9.01 -6.43
C TRP A 60 9.74 -7.75 -7.30
N THR A 61 10.06 -7.87 -8.60
CA THR A 61 10.14 -6.73 -9.54
C THR A 61 8.76 -6.15 -9.82
N GLN A 62 7.73 -6.98 -10.03
CA GLN A 62 6.35 -6.52 -10.20
C GLN A 62 5.85 -5.79 -8.94
N VAL A 63 6.19 -6.31 -7.76
CA VAL A 63 5.85 -5.63 -6.49
C VAL A 63 6.54 -4.27 -6.40
N VAL A 64 7.83 -4.19 -6.71
CA VAL A 64 8.61 -2.94 -6.68
C VAL A 64 8.08 -1.92 -7.70
N ASP A 65 7.62 -2.34 -8.88
CA ASP A 65 7.00 -1.45 -9.87
C ASP A 65 5.68 -0.84 -9.33
N ILE A 66 4.86 -1.63 -8.63
CA ILE A 66 3.65 -1.10 -7.97
C ILE A 66 4.01 -0.10 -6.86
N LEU A 67 5.03 -0.39 -6.08
CA LEU A 67 5.50 0.49 -5.01
C LEU A 67 5.97 1.85 -5.55
N GLU A 68 6.57 1.91 -6.72
CA GLU A 68 6.95 3.16 -7.39
C GLU A 68 5.73 4.05 -7.59
N PHE A 69 4.66 3.52 -8.19
CA PHE A 69 3.39 4.26 -8.34
C PHE A 69 2.77 4.69 -7.00
N MET A 70 2.88 3.86 -5.97
CA MET A 70 2.38 4.21 -4.63
C MET A 70 3.21 5.34 -4.01
N SER A 71 4.54 5.27 -4.16
CA SER A 71 5.46 6.27 -3.64
C SER A 71 5.30 7.62 -4.35
N ASP A 72 5.16 7.63 -5.68
CA ASP A 72 4.92 8.84 -6.45
C ASP A 72 3.56 9.49 -6.12
N ALA A 73 2.58 8.66 -5.73
CA ALA A 73 1.23 9.12 -5.44
C ALA A 73 1.06 9.75 -4.05
N THR A 74 2.03 9.59 -3.12
CA THR A 74 1.88 9.95 -1.69
C THR A 74 3.14 10.55 -1.11
N SER A 75 2.99 11.34 -0.05
CA SER A 75 4.09 11.93 0.72
C SER A 75 4.35 11.20 2.06
N ILE A 76 3.44 10.32 2.48
CA ILE A 76 3.56 9.53 3.70
C ILE A 76 4.41 8.27 3.49
N PRO A 77 5.04 7.73 4.55
CA PRO A 77 5.95 6.59 4.46
C PRO A 77 5.21 5.30 4.10
N ILE A 78 5.88 4.44 3.32
CA ILE A 78 5.42 3.11 2.95
C ILE A 78 6.32 2.07 3.61
N LEU A 79 5.72 1.15 4.36
CA LEU A 79 6.34 -0.09 4.84
C LEU A 79 5.86 -1.25 3.94
N LEU A 80 6.79 -1.89 3.23
CA LEU A 80 6.49 -3.02 2.36
C LEU A 80 6.31 -4.31 3.16
N ASP A 81 5.28 -5.08 2.86
CA ASP A 81 5.21 -6.53 3.13
C ASP A 81 6.15 -7.25 2.14
N GLY A 82 7.37 -7.49 2.57
CA GLY A 82 8.44 -8.06 1.75
C GLY A 82 8.52 -9.58 1.79
N ASP A 83 7.44 -10.25 2.24
CA ASP A 83 7.38 -11.70 2.35
C ASP A 83 8.61 -12.25 3.13
N THR A 84 9.30 -13.27 2.58
CA THR A 84 10.53 -13.82 3.17
C THR A 84 11.81 -13.12 2.71
N GLY A 85 11.70 -11.96 2.04
CA GLY A 85 12.80 -11.27 1.35
C GLY A 85 13.08 -11.79 -0.06
N TYR A 86 12.14 -12.54 -0.63
CA TYR A 86 12.16 -13.09 -2.00
C TYR A 86 13.37 -13.98 -2.32
N GLY A 87 13.88 -14.69 -1.34
CA GLY A 87 14.98 -15.64 -1.49
C GLY A 87 15.95 -15.62 -0.31
N ASN A 88 17.26 -15.72 -0.58
CA ASN A 88 18.29 -15.69 0.46
C ASN A 88 18.76 -14.25 0.79
N PHE A 89 19.79 -14.12 1.62
CA PHE A 89 20.36 -12.83 2.03
C PHE A 89 20.77 -11.94 0.85
N ASN A 90 21.21 -12.51 -0.28
CA ASN A 90 21.65 -11.73 -1.43
C ASN A 90 20.47 -11.16 -2.22
N ASN A 91 19.33 -11.86 -2.25
CA ASN A 91 18.07 -11.32 -2.77
C ASN A 91 17.60 -10.15 -1.92
N VAL A 92 17.67 -10.27 -0.59
CA VAL A 92 17.36 -9.19 0.34
C VAL A 92 18.22 -7.95 0.08
N ARG A 93 19.53 -8.10 -0.06
CA ARG A 93 20.43 -6.99 -0.43
C ARG A 93 20.01 -6.26 -1.70
N ARG A 94 19.59 -7.01 -2.72
CA ARG A 94 19.11 -6.42 -3.98
C ARG A 94 17.79 -5.67 -3.77
N LEU A 95 16.88 -6.26 -2.99
CA LEU A 95 15.59 -5.66 -2.65
C LEU A 95 15.79 -4.31 -1.94
N ILE A 96 16.59 -4.26 -0.86
CA ILE A 96 16.84 -3.02 -0.10
C ILE A 96 17.30 -1.88 -1.03
N LYS A 97 18.30 -2.13 -1.89
CA LYS A 97 18.78 -1.13 -2.85
C LYS A 97 17.67 -0.60 -3.76
N LYS A 98 16.72 -1.47 -4.14
CA LYS A 98 15.64 -1.08 -5.04
C LYS A 98 14.52 -0.34 -4.32
N LEU A 99 14.27 -0.65 -3.06
CA LEU A 99 13.32 0.06 -2.23
C LEU A 99 13.79 1.50 -1.93
N GLU A 100 15.05 1.66 -1.52
CA GLU A 100 15.61 2.99 -1.28
C GLU A 100 15.59 3.88 -2.54
N GLN A 101 15.90 3.31 -3.73
CA GLN A 101 15.84 4.02 -5.01
C GLN A 101 14.42 4.51 -5.37
N ARG A 102 13.38 3.96 -4.75
CA ARG A 102 11.97 4.32 -4.99
C ARG A 102 11.33 5.06 -3.80
N ASP A 103 12.16 5.59 -2.91
CA ASP A 103 11.71 6.34 -1.74
C ASP A 103 10.73 5.54 -0.85
N ILE A 104 10.93 4.21 -0.76
CA ILE A 104 10.21 3.34 0.17
C ILE A 104 10.89 3.40 1.53
N ALA A 105 10.10 3.56 2.58
CA ALA A 105 10.60 3.88 3.91
C ALA A 105 11.11 2.67 4.71
N GLY A 106 10.66 1.47 4.37
CA GLY A 106 11.08 0.26 5.06
C GLY A 106 10.50 -1.00 4.45
N VAL A 107 10.97 -2.14 4.95
CA VAL A 107 10.51 -3.46 4.57
C VAL A 107 10.28 -4.33 5.80
N CYS A 108 9.21 -5.08 5.80
CA CYS A 108 8.93 -6.15 6.75
C CYS A 108 9.21 -7.48 6.06
N ILE A 109 10.10 -8.29 6.61
CA ILE A 109 10.37 -9.65 6.14
C ILE A 109 10.01 -10.66 7.22
N GLU A 110 9.49 -11.84 6.81
CA GLU A 110 9.04 -12.89 7.73
C GLU A 110 9.99 -14.09 7.76
N ASP A 111 10.06 -14.77 8.90
CA ASP A 111 10.97 -15.89 9.14
C ASP A 111 10.47 -17.25 8.62
N LYS A 112 9.62 -17.24 7.57
CA LYS A 112 9.25 -18.43 6.81
C LYS A 112 10.28 -18.80 5.75
N LEU A 113 10.16 -20.01 5.21
CA LEU A 113 10.93 -20.43 4.03
C LEU A 113 10.35 -19.81 2.75
N PHE A 114 11.23 -19.59 1.77
CA PHE A 114 10.85 -19.19 0.41
C PHE A 114 10.62 -20.44 -0.48
N PRO A 115 9.58 -20.46 -1.33
CA PRO A 115 8.50 -19.48 -1.45
C PRO A 115 7.53 -19.55 -0.27
N LYS A 116 7.00 -18.38 0.15
CA LYS A 116 6.06 -18.33 1.26
C LYS A 116 4.71 -18.97 0.94
N THR A 117 3.98 -19.34 1.98
CA THR A 117 2.54 -19.60 1.91
C THR A 117 1.84 -18.66 2.88
N ASN A 118 0.63 -18.19 2.53
CA ASN A 118 -0.12 -17.28 3.40
C ASN A 118 -0.35 -17.91 4.78
N SER A 119 -0.12 -17.12 5.84
CA SER A 119 -0.16 -17.58 7.25
C SER A 119 -1.51 -18.13 7.70
N PHE A 120 -2.60 -17.79 7.01
CA PHE A 120 -3.94 -18.31 7.30
C PHE A 120 -4.30 -19.57 6.51
N ILE A 121 -3.42 -20.05 5.63
CA ILE A 121 -3.59 -21.29 4.87
C ILE A 121 -2.61 -22.32 5.43
N GLN A 122 -3.11 -23.33 6.15
CA GLN A 122 -2.31 -24.43 6.73
C GLN A 122 -1.06 -23.96 7.51
N GLY A 123 -1.18 -22.88 8.28
CA GLY A 123 -0.05 -22.22 8.96
C GLY A 123 0.80 -23.16 9.81
N GLU A 124 0.21 -24.18 10.46
CA GLU A 124 0.93 -25.17 11.29
C GLU A 124 1.79 -26.16 10.49
N GLN A 125 1.58 -26.26 9.19
CA GLN A 125 2.35 -27.13 8.29
C GLN A 125 3.49 -26.37 7.58
N GLN A 126 3.68 -25.10 7.89
CA GLN A 126 4.71 -24.27 7.30
C GLN A 126 5.99 -24.32 8.12
N ASP A 127 7.11 -24.58 7.45
CA ASP A 127 8.41 -24.53 8.10
C ASP A 127 8.91 -23.09 8.25
N LEU A 128 9.60 -22.84 9.35
CA LEU A 128 10.33 -21.59 9.57
C LEU A 128 11.80 -21.76 9.17
N ALA A 129 12.38 -20.70 8.65
CA ALA A 129 13.83 -20.61 8.52
C ALA A 129 14.50 -20.73 9.91
N SER A 130 15.73 -21.19 9.95
CA SER A 130 16.49 -21.14 11.20
C SER A 130 16.66 -19.68 11.64
N SER A 131 16.72 -19.45 12.95
CA SER A 131 16.94 -18.09 13.47
C SER A 131 18.24 -17.49 12.94
N ASP A 132 19.29 -18.30 12.78
CA ASP A 132 20.61 -17.86 12.28
C ASP A 132 20.51 -17.40 10.81
N GLU A 133 19.81 -18.16 9.96
CA GLU A 133 19.60 -17.77 8.54
C GLU A 133 18.83 -16.44 8.47
N PHE A 134 17.77 -16.32 9.26
CA PHE A 134 16.96 -15.11 9.23
C PHE A 134 17.69 -13.90 9.83
N CYS A 135 18.48 -14.08 10.89
CA CYS A 135 19.40 -13.05 11.40
C CYS A 135 20.41 -12.63 10.34
N GLY A 136 20.91 -13.58 9.53
CA GLY A 136 21.77 -13.27 8.39
C GLY A 136 21.10 -12.39 7.35
N LYS A 137 19.81 -12.60 7.05
CA LYS A 137 19.02 -11.73 6.15
C LYS A 137 18.87 -10.33 6.73
N ILE A 138 18.58 -10.19 8.03
CA ILE A 138 18.45 -8.88 8.70
C ILE A 138 19.78 -8.12 8.64
N LYS A 139 20.89 -8.75 9.03
CA LYS A 139 22.22 -8.14 8.97
C LYS A 139 22.56 -7.69 7.55
N ALA A 140 22.30 -8.56 6.56
CA ALA A 140 22.55 -8.23 5.16
C ALA A 140 21.70 -7.03 4.67
N ALA A 141 20.47 -6.89 5.14
CA ALA A 141 19.62 -5.74 4.87
C ALA A 141 20.22 -4.47 5.48
N LYS A 142 20.57 -4.51 6.77
CA LYS A 142 21.14 -3.37 7.51
C LYS A 142 22.49 -2.91 6.94
N ASP A 143 23.37 -3.85 6.57
CA ASP A 143 24.66 -3.54 5.97
C ASP A 143 24.53 -2.99 4.54
N THR A 144 23.40 -3.21 3.89
CA THR A 144 23.18 -2.79 2.49
C THR A 144 22.49 -1.44 2.40
N GLN A 145 21.67 -1.07 3.38
CA GLN A 145 20.97 0.23 3.36
C GLN A 145 21.96 1.40 3.36
N VAL A 146 21.61 2.46 2.64
CA VAL A 146 22.38 3.70 2.56
C VAL A 146 21.82 4.76 3.48
N ASP A 147 20.50 4.83 3.57
CA ASP A 147 19.79 5.72 4.50
C ASP A 147 19.69 5.05 5.88
N PRO A 148 20.29 5.65 6.94
CA PRO A 148 20.27 5.06 8.29
C PRO A 148 18.87 5.02 8.91
N ASP A 149 17.91 5.75 8.33
CA ASP A 149 16.52 5.77 8.79
C ASP A 149 15.64 4.76 8.04
N PHE A 150 16.16 4.07 6.99
CA PHE A 150 15.41 2.97 6.36
C PHE A 150 15.16 1.85 7.37
N CYS A 151 13.89 1.45 7.53
CA CYS A 151 13.48 0.50 8.56
C CYS A 151 13.41 -0.94 8.05
N VAL A 152 14.06 -1.85 8.77
CA VAL A 152 13.96 -3.31 8.57
C VAL A 152 13.14 -3.89 9.71
N VAL A 153 11.95 -4.39 9.40
CA VAL A 153 11.03 -5.01 10.37
C VAL A 153 11.11 -6.52 10.25
N ALA A 154 11.33 -7.20 11.37
CA ALA A 154 11.38 -8.65 11.44
C ALA A 154 10.05 -9.22 11.90
N ARG A 155 9.35 -9.95 11.01
CA ARG A 155 8.07 -10.59 11.33
C ARG A 155 8.31 -12.01 11.86
N VAL A 156 7.78 -12.27 13.04
CA VAL A 156 7.90 -13.53 13.78
C VAL A 156 6.65 -14.37 13.57
N GLU A 157 6.77 -15.50 12.92
CA GLU A 157 5.68 -16.41 12.60
C GLU A 157 5.57 -17.59 13.59
N ALA A 158 6.31 -17.58 14.70
CA ALA A 158 6.33 -18.67 15.68
C ALA A 158 4.94 -19.06 16.22
N PHE A 159 4.05 -18.08 16.48
CA PHE A 159 2.66 -18.36 16.88
C PHE A 159 1.81 -18.95 15.76
N ILE A 160 2.08 -18.62 14.51
CA ILE A 160 1.36 -19.15 13.34
C ILE A 160 1.61 -20.64 13.18
N VAL A 161 2.87 -21.07 13.40
CA VAL A 161 3.26 -22.49 13.30
C VAL A 161 3.11 -23.25 14.62
N GLY A 162 2.61 -22.61 15.69
CA GLY A 162 2.27 -23.26 16.94
C GLY A 162 3.43 -23.49 17.91
N LEU A 163 4.58 -22.81 17.75
CA LEU A 163 5.76 -22.97 18.61
C LEU A 163 5.62 -22.33 20.01
N GLY A 164 4.62 -21.48 20.23
CA GLY A 164 4.34 -20.87 21.53
C GLY A 164 5.16 -19.63 21.87
N LEU A 165 5.00 -19.15 23.12
CA LEU A 165 5.51 -17.84 23.56
C LEU A 165 7.05 -17.82 23.64
N ASP A 166 7.65 -18.84 24.23
CA ASP A 166 9.11 -18.87 24.46
C ASP A 166 9.87 -18.82 23.12
N ALA A 167 9.39 -19.56 22.11
CA ALA A 167 9.97 -19.53 20.79
C ALA A 167 9.76 -18.18 20.09
N ALA A 168 8.60 -17.55 20.27
CA ALA A 168 8.33 -16.22 19.72
C ALA A 168 9.26 -15.17 20.34
N LEU A 169 9.45 -15.18 21.66
CA LEU A 169 10.37 -14.28 22.37
C LEU A 169 11.82 -14.51 21.97
N ALA A 170 12.27 -15.78 21.93
CA ALA A 170 13.64 -16.12 21.55
C ALA A 170 13.97 -15.63 20.13
N ARG A 171 13.08 -15.87 19.15
CA ARG A 171 13.23 -15.39 17.77
C ARG A 171 13.22 -13.88 17.69
N ALA A 172 12.22 -13.23 18.28
CA ALA A 172 12.13 -11.76 18.30
C ALA A 172 13.38 -11.12 18.90
N SER A 173 13.90 -11.69 19.99
CA SER A 173 15.12 -11.22 20.65
C SER A 173 16.35 -11.35 19.73
N ALA A 174 16.53 -12.50 19.09
CA ALA A 174 17.63 -12.73 18.16
C ALA A 174 17.56 -11.75 16.95
N TYR A 175 16.36 -11.48 16.46
CA TYR A 175 16.16 -10.56 15.33
C TYR A 175 16.42 -9.09 15.71
N ALA A 176 16.02 -8.69 16.91
CA ALA A 176 16.37 -7.39 17.47
C ALA A 176 17.90 -7.24 17.62
N ASP A 177 18.59 -8.26 18.14
CA ASP A 177 20.04 -8.29 18.28
C ASP A 177 20.77 -8.35 16.92
N ALA A 178 20.13 -8.87 15.88
CA ALA A 178 20.63 -8.82 14.50
C ALA A 178 20.47 -7.44 13.85
N GLY A 179 19.77 -6.49 14.48
CA GLY A 179 19.64 -5.12 14.03
C GLY A 179 18.29 -4.76 13.41
N ALA A 180 17.24 -5.56 13.62
CA ALA A 180 15.90 -5.18 13.20
C ALA A 180 15.44 -3.89 13.92
N ASP A 181 14.86 -2.95 13.17
CA ASP A 181 14.37 -1.67 13.71
C ASP A 181 13.02 -1.84 14.45
N ALA A 182 12.26 -2.90 14.15
CA ALA A 182 11.06 -3.31 14.87
C ALA A 182 10.83 -4.80 14.68
N VAL A 183 10.03 -5.41 15.58
CA VAL A 183 9.54 -6.79 15.42
C VAL A 183 8.04 -6.77 15.20
N LEU A 184 7.54 -7.56 14.25
CA LEU A 184 6.12 -7.75 14.03
C LEU A 184 5.71 -9.13 14.56
N ILE A 185 4.82 -9.13 15.55
CA ILE A 185 4.31 -10.35 16.16
C ILE A 185 2.96 -10.71 15.54
N HIS A 186 2.92 -11.86 14.87
CA HIS A 186 1.75 -12.32 14.16
C HIS A 186 1.04 -13.46 14.90
N SER A 187 -0.30 -13.38 14.99
CA SER A 187 -1.14 -14.40 15.59
C SER A 187 -2.37 -14.66 14.72
N LYS A 188 -2.77 -15.95 14.64
CA LYS A 188 -4.00 -16.38 13.96
C LYS A 188 -5.17 -16.63 14.90
N GLN A 189 -4.99 -16.45 16.21
CA GLN A 189 -6.06 -16.60 17.20
C GLN A 189 -7.11 -15.49 17.04
N SER A 190 -8.37 -15.80 17.37
CA SER A 190 -9.48 -14.83 17.38
C SER A 190 -9.45 -13.87 18.55
N THR A 191 -8.56 -14.07 19.51
CA THR A 191 -8.31 -13.23 20.68
C THR A 191 -6.88 -12.74 20.71
N ALA A 192 -6.63 -11.60 21.37
CA ALA A 192 -5.28 -11.04 21.51
C ALA A 192 -4.41 -11.72 22.58
N THR A 193 -4.81 -12.88 23.12
CA THR A 193 -4.14 -13.54 24.26
C THR A 193 -2.65 -13.75 24.02
N GLN A 194 -2.25 -14.23 22.83
CA GLN A 194 -0.83 -14.43 22.50
C GLN A 194 -0.07 -13.11 22.42
N ILE A 195 -0.69 -12.07 21.88
CA ILE A 195 -0.10 -10.73 21.80
C ILE A 195 0.08 -10.12 23.19
N ILE A 196 -0.94 -10.24 24.05
CA ILE A 196 -0.88 -9.75 25.44
C ILE A 196 0.26 -10.46 26.19
N ALA A 197 0.34 -11.79 26.11
CA ALA A 197 1.40 -12.57 26.75
C ALA A 197 2.79 -12.18 26.23
N PHE A 198 2.93 -11.99 24.92
CA PHE A 198 4.19 -11.54 24.33
C PHE A 198 4.60 -10.16 24.86
N MET A 199 3.68 -9.17 24.80
CA MET A 199 3.97 -7.80 25.24
C MET A 199 4.30 -7.70 26.72
N GLN A 200 3.70 -8.54 27.57
CA GLN A 200 4.01 -8.60 29.00
C GLN A 200 5.41 -9.17 29.29
N ALA A 201 5.93 -10.02 28.42
CA ALA A 201 7.24 -10.64 28.57
C ALA A 201 8.36 -9.96 27.75
N TRP A 202 7.99 -9.05 26.81
CA TRP A 202 8.96 -8.36 25.96
C TRP A 202 9.71 -7.28 26.74
N ASP A 203 11.02 -7.42 26.87
CA ASP A 203 11.88 -6.56 27.69
C ASP A 203 12.85 -5.68 26.87
N LYS A 204 12.87 -5.81 25.54
CA LYS A 204 13.76 -5.02 24.68
C LYS A 204 13.15 -3.67 24.27
N ALA A 205 14.01 -2.69 24.02
CA ALA A 205 13.62 -1.36 23.56
C ALA A 205 13.13 -1.33 22.07
N VAL A 206 13.26 -2.45 21.35
CA VAL A 206 12.84 -2.54 19.94
C VAL A 206 11.30 -2.50 19.86
N PRO A 207 10.72 -1.61 19.05
CA PRO A 207 9.27 -1.47 18.92
C PRO A 207 8.57 -2.73 18.44
N VAL A 208 7.34 -2.93 18.91
CA VAL A 208 6.51 -4.07 18.51
C VAL A 208 5.35 -3.61 17.65
N ILE A 209 5.21 -4.24 16.49
CA ILE A 209 4.13 -4.06 15.53
C ILE A 209 3.18 -5.25 15.62
N ILE A 210 1.87 -5.02 15.46
CA ILE A 210 0.86 -6.07 15.43
C ILE A 210 -0.09 -5.94 14.24
N VAL A 211 -0.73 -7.07 13.87
CA VAL A 211 -1.72 -7.14 12.78
C VAL A 211 -3.00 -7.80 13.30
N PRO A 212 -3.99 -7.05 13.83
CA PRO A 212 -5.15 -7.61 14.52
C PRO A 212 -6.26 -8.12 13.59
N THR A 213 -5.92 -8.63 12.40
CA THR A 213 -6.91 -9.12 11.41
C THR A 213 -7.83 -10.21 11.98
N LYS A 214 -7.31 -11.11 12.83
CA LYS A 214 -8.09 -12.20 13.41
C LYS A 214 -8.72 -11.83 14.75
N TYR A 215 -8.06 -11.01 15.56
CA TYR A 215 -8.52 -10.55 16.88
C TYR A 215 -9.07 -9.11 16.82
N TYR A 216 -9.77 -8.80 15.72
CA TYR A 216 -10.33 -7.48 15.42
C TYR A 216 -11.30 -6.93 16.47
N ALA A 217 -11.90 -7.81 17.29
CA ALA A 217 -12.81 -7.41 18.36
C ALA A 217 -12.08 -6.85 19.60
N THR A 218 -10.74 -6.95 19.65
CA THR A 218 -9.95 -6.40 20.76
C THR A 218 -9.91 -4.89 20.68
N PRO A 219 -10.35 -4.16 21.73
CA PRO A 219 -10.30 -2.70 21.72
C PRO A 219 -8.89 -2.17 21.55
N THR A 220 -8.71 -1.13 20.75
CA THR A 220 -7.40 -0.49 20.49
C THR A 220 -6.74 0.02 21.77
N GLU A 221 -7.53 0.38 22.78
CA GLU A 221 -7.04 0.84 24.08
C GLU A 221 -6.18 -0.23 24.79
N VAL A 222 -6.49 -1.50 24.61
CA VAL A 222 -5.66 -2.62 25.12
C VAL A 222 -4.25 -2.55 24.53
N PHE A 223 -4.13 -2.26 23.25
CA PHE A 223 -2.81 -2.16 22.59
C PHE A 223 -2.03 -0.92 23.05
N ARG A 224 -2.70 0.20 23.35
CA ARG A 224 -2.05 1.39 23.96
C ARG A 224 -1.50 1.08 25.34
N GLN A 225 -2.30 0.44 26.20
CA GLN A 225 -1.87 0.05 27.56
C GLN A 225 -0.70 -0.92 27.54
N LEU A 226 -0.62 -1.80 26.55
CA LEU A 226 0.49 -2.73 26.32
C LEU A 226 1.71 -2.06 25.70
N ARG A 227 1.65 -0.77 25.32
CA ARG A 227 2.71 -0.04 24.62
C ARG A 227 3.11 -0.68 23.29
N VAL A 228 2.13 -1.22 22.55
CA VAL A 228 2.33 -1.59 21.16
C VAL A 228 2.68 -0.31 20.39
N SER A 229 3.74 -0.36 19.58
CA SER A 229 4.18 0.79 18.80
C SER A 229 3.24 1.09 17.64
N THR A 230 2.89 0.05 16.88
CA THR A 230 2.16 0.24 15.61
C THR A 230 1.16 -0.89 15.38
N VAL A 231 -0.03 -0.50 14.95
CA VAL A 231 -1.07 -1.42 14.45
C VAL A 231 -1.15 -1.32 12.94
N ILE A 232 -1.14 -2.46 12.25
CA ILE A 232 -1.35 -2.55 10.81
C ILE A 232 -2.77 -3.05 10.51
N TRP A 233 -3.54 -2.25 9.77
CA TRP A 233 -4.82 -2.64 9.18
C TRP A 233 -4.57 -3.25 7.79
N ALA A 234 -4.31 -4.57 7.73
CA ALA A 234 -3.52 -5.20 6.68
C ALA A 234 -4.23 -5.50 5.35
N ASN A 235 -5.58 -5.52 5.29
CA ASN A 235 -6.30 -5.96 4.08
C ASN A 235 -7.73 -5.44 3.96
N HIS A 236 -8.07 -4.35 4.63
CA HIS A 236 -9.46 -3.88 4.72
C HIS A 236 -9.90 -3.14 3.45
N THR A 237 -9.02 -2.37 2.82
CA THR A 237 -9.31 -1.63 1.58
C THR A 237 -9.56 -2.56 0.41
N ILE A 238 -8.69 -3.55 0.17
CA ILE A 238 -8.92 -4.52 -0.92
C ILE A 238 -10.21 -5.33 -0.71
N ARG A 239 -10.51 -5.74 0.52
CA ARG A 239 -11.73 -6.49 0.83
C ARG A 239 -12.99 -5.66 0.62
N SER A 240 -12.99 -4.39 1.03
CA SER A 240 -14.10 -3.47 0.79
C SER A 240 -14.27 -3.14 -0.69
N ALA A 241 -13.16 -2.95 -1.42
CA ALA A 241 -13.18 -2.75 -2.86
C ALA A 241 -13.78 -3.95 -3.59
N MET A 242 -13.40 -5.18 -3.23
CA MET A 242 -13.98 -6.40 -3.79
C MET A 242 -15.50 -6.45 -3.56
N GLN A 243 -15.96 -6.16 -2.35
CA GLN A 243 -17.39 -6.16 -2.03
C GLN A 243 -18.16 -5.11 -2.85
N ALA A 244 -17.63 -3.90 -2.96
CA ALA A 244 -18.23 -2.82 -3.73
C ALA A 244 -18.29 -3.17 -5.23
N MET A 245 -17.18 -3.68 -5.81
CA MET A 245 -17.15 -4.13 -7.20
C MET A 245 -18.16 -5.25 -7.47
N GLN A 246 -18.22 -6.27 -6.61
CA GLN A 246 -19.19 -7.37 -6.76
C GLN A 246 -20.63 -6.89 -6.73
N SER A 247 -20.96 -5.97 -5.82
CA SER A 247 -22.30 -5.37 -5.73
C SER A 247 -22.66 -4.63 -7.01
N THR A 248 -21.77 -3.74 -7.47
CA THR A 248 -21.95 -2.94 -8.69
C THR A 248 -22.13 -3.84 -9.92
N LEU A 249 -21.21 -4.79 -10.14
CA LEU A 249 -21.25 -5.72 -11.25
C LEU A 249 -22.54 -6.56 -11.26
N THR A 250 -22.96 -7.05 -10.09
CA THR A 250 -24.18 -7.86 -9.95
C THR A 250 -25.43 -7.05 -10.33
N THR A 251 -25.51 -5.79 -9.88
CA THR A 251 -26.63 -4.91 -10.20
C THR A 251 -26.70 -4.62 -11.69
N ILE A 252 -25.59 -4.21 -12.31
CA ILE A 252 -25.53 -3.91 -13.74
C ILE A 252 -25.87 -5.16 -14.57
N TYR A 253 -25.33 -6.32 -14.22
CA TYR A 253 -25.59 -7.58 -14.93
C TYR A 253 -27.07 -7.95 -14.89
N LYS A 254 -27.72 -7.83 -13.72
CA LYS A 254 -29.14 -8.19 -13.55
C LYS A 254 -30.10 -7.20 -14.21
N THR A 255 -29.80 -5.92 -14.11
CA THR A 255 -30.70 -4.85 -14.60
C THR A 255 -30.40 -4.42 -16.02
N GLN A 256 -29.21 -4.75 -16.55
CA GLN A 256 -28.68 -4.26 -17.83
C GLN A 256 -28.74 -2.73 -17.95
N SER A 257 -28.58 -2.03 -16.81
CA SER A 257 -28.73 -0.59 -16.66
C SER A 257 -27.80 -0.08 -15.57
N ILE A 258 -27.29 1.15 -15.74
CA ILE A 258 -26.51 1.86 -14.72
C ILE A 258 -27.36 2.86 -13.92
N LYS A 259 -28.64 3.04 -14.28
CA LYS A 259 -29.52 4.07 -13.75
C LYS A 259 -29.59 4.09 -12.22
N GLU A 260 -29.63 2.92 -11.59
CA GLU A 260 -29.76 2.79 -10.14
C GLU A 260 -28.40 2.85 -9.42
N ILE A 261 -27.32 2.47 -10.11
CA ILE A 261 -26.00 2.35 -9.49
C ILE A 261 -25.16 3.62 -9.63
N ASP A 262 -25.26 4.33 -10.75
CA ASP A 262 -24.43 5.50 -11.03
C ASP A 262 -24.51 6.60 -9.95
N PRO A 263 -25.70 6.92 -9.38
CA PRO A 263 -25.82 7.89 -8.28
C PRO A 263 -25.22 7.40 -6.94
N GLN A 264 -24.92 6.10 -6.80
CA GLN A 264 -24.42 5.49 -5.56
C GLN A 264 -22.91 5.29 -5.55
N ILE A 265 -22.24 5.46 -6.68
CA ILE A 265 -20.78 5.29 -6.81
C ILE A 265 -20.08 6.64 -6.96
N THR A 266 -18.78 6.63 -6.79
CA THR A 266 -17.94 7.82 -6.94
C THR A 266 -18.08 8.40 -8.34
N PRO A 267 -18.42 9.71 -8.50
CA PRO A 267 -18.57 10.32 -9.80
C PRO A 267 -17.24 10.40 -10.55
N VAL A 268 -17.28 10.32 -11.87
CA VAL A 268 -16.09 10.35 -12.75
C VAL A 268 -15.21 11.58 -12.49
N SER A 269 -15.83 12.75 -12.18
CA SER A 269 -15.09 13.97 -11.84
C SER A 269 -14.18 13.81 -10.61
N ALA A 270 -14.58 13.00 -9.62
CA ALA A 270 -13.74 12.72 -8.46
C ALA A 270 -12.56 11.81 -8.83
N VAL A 271 -12.72 10.92 -9.84
CA VAL A 271 -11.59 10.13 -10.37
C VAL A 271 -10.56 11.04 -11.02
N PHE A 272 -10.98 12.01 -11.84
CA PHE A 272 -10.07 12.98 -12.42
C PHE A 272 -9.37 13.83 -11.36
N LYS A 273 -10.11 14.27 -10.35
CA LYS A 273 -9.53 15.06 -9.25
C LYS A 273 -8.46 14.30 -8.48
N ILE A 274 -8.68 13.02 -8.16
CA ILE A 274 -7.67 12.21 -7.45
C ILE A 274 -6.45 11.93 -8.32
N GLN A 275 -6.58 11.96 -9.65
CA GLN A 275 -5.47 11.83 -10.61
C GLN A 275 -4.68 13.13 -10.80
N GLY A 276 -5.10 14.26 -10.20
CA GLY A 276 -4.40 15.53 -10.30
C GLY A 276 -4.76 16.34 -11.52
N ALA A 277 -5.99 16.22 -12.05
CA ALA A 277 -6.43 16.96 -13.24
C ALA A 277 -6.27 18.48 -13.11
N ASP A 278 -6.46 19.05 -11.92
CA ASP A 278 -6.29 20.48 -11.67
C ASP A 278 -4.82 20.92 -11.84
N GLU A 279 -3.87 20.12 -11.32
CA GLU A 279 -2.44 20.36 -11.48
C GLU A 279 -2.03 20.28 -12.97
N LEU A 280 -2.52 19.25 -13.69
CA LEU A 280 -2.27 19.10 -15.10
C LEU A 280 -2.78 20.32 -15.90
N ALA A 281 -4.00 20.79 -15.62
CA ALA A 281 -4.57 21.97 -16.27
C ALA A 281 -3.74 23.24 -16.02
N ASP A 282 -3.16 23.40 -14.83
CA ASP A 282 -2.25 24.51 -14.54
C ASP A 282 -0.88 24.34 -15.19
N ALA A 283 -0.37 23.13 -15.29
CA ALA A 283 0.85 22.82 -16.04
C ALA A 283 0.67 23.08 -17.56
N GLU A 284 -0.47 22.71 -18.13
CA GLU A 284 -0.81 22.99 -19.54
C GLU A 284 -0.82 24.50 -19.85
N LYS A 285 -1.44 25.32 -18.99
CA LYS A 285 -1.40 26.79 -19.14
C LYS A 285 0.02 27.34 -19.14
N ARG A 286 0.93 26.70 -18.41
CA ARG A 286 2.31 27.14 -18.21
C ARG A 286 3.25 26.68 -19.33
N TYR A 287 3.06 25.45 -19.81
CA TYR A 287 4.03 24.77 -20.66
C TYR A 287 3.56 24.58 -22.11
N LEU A 288 2.25 24.63 -22.41
CA LEU A 288 1.77 24.52 -23.80
C LEU A 288 1.75 25.89 -24.49
N PRO A 289 2.48 26.05 -25.60
CA PRO A 289 2.45 27.27 -26.38
C PRO A 289 1.03 27.55 -26.90
N GLY A 290 0.51 28.75 -26.65
CA GLY A 290 -0.79 29.17 -27.17
C GLY A 290 -2.01 28.70 -26.38
N TYR A 291 -1.85 28.04 -25.26
CA TYR A 291 -2.96 27.60 -24.41
C TYR A 291 -3.90 28.78 -24.00
N ASN A 292 -3.34 29.97 -23.84
CA ASN A 292 -4.10 31.18 -23.44
C ASN A 292 -4.68 32.00 -24.62
N THR A 293 -4.54 31.56 -25.86
CA THR A 293 -4.86 32.41 -27.02
C THR A 293 -5.96 31.91 -27.96
N ALA A 294 -6.51 30.70 -27.73
CA ALA A 294 -7.56 30.19 -28.59
C ALA A 294 -8.57 29.32 -27.86
N ILE A 295 -9.78 29.81 -27.67
CA ILE A 295 -10.95 28.95 -27.69
C ILE A 295 -11.05 28.43 -29.13
N SER A 296 -10.47 27.28 -29.42
CA SER A 296 -10.68 26.57 -30.66
C SER A 296 -12.06 25.90 -30.61
N GLY A 297 -13.08 26.64 -30.94
CA GLY A 297 -14.40 26.09 -31.22
C GLY A 297 -14.33 25.29 -32.50
N ILE A 298 -14.42 23.95 -32.42
CA ILE A 298 -14.71 23.13 -33.59
C ILE A 298 -16.18 23.34 -33.90
N ILE A 299 -16.45 24.22 -34.88
CA ILE A 299 -17.79 24.32 -35.45
C ILE A 299 -17.92 23.16 -36.43
N LEU A 300 -18.63 22.10 -36.01
CA LEU A 300 -19.05 21.04 -36.91
C LEU A 300 -20.10 21.61 -37.88
N ALA A 301 -19.64 22.17 -38.97
CA ALA A 301 -20.49 22.60 -40.08
C ALA A 301 -20.84 21.41 -41.00
N ALA A 302 -21.38 20.34 -40.44
CA ALA A 302 -21.90 19.21 -41.18
C ALA A 302 -23.39 19.43 -41.47
N GLY A 303 -23.69 19.85 -42.68
CA GLY A 303 -25.06 19.99 -43.19
C GLY A 303 -25.20 21.09 -44.25
N ALA A 304 -25.91 20.78 -45.32
CA ALA A 304 -26.20 21.65 -46.44
C ALA A 304 -27.25 22.75 -46.10
N SER A 305 -27.20 23.31 -44.88
CA SER A 305 -28.13 24.38 -44.49
C SER A 305 -27.52 25.75 -44.82
N ARG A 306 -28.04 26.36 -45.87
CA ARG A 306 -27.82 27.76 -46.17
C ARG A 306 -28.66 28.64 -45.24
N ILE A 307 -28.14 29.79 -44.83
CA ILE A 307 -28.97 30.81 -44.18
C ILE A 307 -29.87 31.37 -45.27
N ARG A 308 -31.18 31.49 -45.03
CA ARG A 308 -32.11 32.09 -45.99
C ARG A 308 -31.54 33.45 -46.46
N ASP A 309 -31.50 33.62 -47.77
CA ASP A 309 -31.06 34.85 -48.44
C ASP A 309 -29.55 35.16 -48.46
N ILE A 310 -28.70 34.24 -48.05
CA ILE A 310 -27.24 34.41 -48.17
C ILE A 310 -26.65 33.17 -48.85
N ASP A 311 -26.01 33.37 -49.99
CA ASP A 311 -25.45 32.27 -50.80
C ASP A 311 -24.06 31.77 -50.31
N THR A 312 -23.66 32.21 -49.14
CA THR A 312 -22.38 31.82 -48.50
C THR A 312 -22.60 30.73 -47.47
N PRO A 313 -21.82 29.63 -47.49
CA PRO A 313 -21.87 28.61 -46.46
C PRO A 313 -21.70 29.21 -45.04
N LYS A 314 -22.42 28.70 -44.05
CA LYS A 314 -22.38 29.19 -42.66
C LYS A 314 -20.96 29.27 -42.07
N CYS A 315 -20.09 28.34 -42.45
CA CYS A 315 -18.70 28.31 -42.04
C CYS A 315 -17.81 29.42 -42.62
N MET A 316 -18.34 30.17 -43.62
CA MET A 316 -17.62 31.29 -44.24
C MET A 316 -18.17 32.66 -43.84
N LEU A 317 -19.13 32.72 -42.93
CA LEU A 317 -19.66 33.98 -42.44
C LEU A 317 -18.68 34.64 -41.47
N SER A 318 -18.42 35.91 -41.69
CA SER A 318 -17.57 36.70 -40.82
C SER A 318 -18.37 37.26 -39.64
N VAL A 319 -17.94 37.00 -38.42
CA VAL A 319 -18.49 37.59 -37.20
C VAL A 319 -17.38 38.39 -36.53
N GLY A 320 -17.60 39.72 -36.39
CA GLY A 320 -16.61 40.61 -35.80
C GLY A 320 -15.30 40.72 -36.58
N GLY A 321 -15.37 40.57 -37.94
CA GLY A 321 -14.21 40.69 -38.82
C GLY A 321 -13.33 39.44 -38.95
N LYS A 322 -13.77 38.31 -38.37
CA LYS A 322 -13.13 36.97 -38.49
C LYS A 322 -14.11 36.00 -39.12
N SER A 323 -13.66 35.15 -40.06
CA SER A 323 -14.46 34.04 -40.58
C SER A 323 -14.68 33.00 -39.46
N LEU A 324 -15.90 32.48 -39.41
CA LEU A 324 -16.22 31.37 -38.52
C LEU A 324 -15.55 30.10 -39.02
#